data_18e7f02cf96d4ea2baed645e8c5b99bc
#
_entry.id   18e7f02cf96d4ea2baed645e8c5b99bc
#
_cell.length_a   1.000
_cell.length_b   1.000
_cell.length_c   1.000
_cell.angle_alpha   90.00
_cell.angle_beta   90.00
_cell.angle_gamma   90.00
#
_symmetry.space_group_name_H-M   'P 1'
#
loop_
_entity.id
_entity.type
_entity.pdbx_description
1 polymer ?
#
loop_
_entity_poly.entity_id
_entity_poly.type
_entity_poly.pdbx_seq_one_letter_code
_entity_poly.pdbx_strand_id
1 'polypeptide(L)'
;MPYRRLPNTDSSRLKAIKIAYTKGKAIIPMELAFKQSTLQRVQSFLPKWEKVIAEHKTTYEIQVKNNKEYLKKFKKAKLYISHFIQVVNMAIVRGELQPSVRGFYGLDEDFTRLPILNTESELMEWGKKIIDGETSRKIQGLTSITNPNIALVKVHYDNFVEAFKFQKMLQKNHGRSLTNLSELRADADDIILNVWNDVEEFYKELPEDIKREKAQEYGLVYVYRKNEIGRISLFRNADIEIN
;
A
#
# COMPACT_ATOMS: atom_id res chain seq x y z
N MET A 1 -31.81 -1.90 21.66
CA MET A 1 -31.59 -3.20 21.02
C MET A 1 -30.22 -3.23 20.37
N PRO A 2 -29.44 -4.28 20.52
CA PRO A 2 -28.18 -4.44 19.83
C PRO A 2 -28.39 -4.41 18.31
N TYR A 3 -27.41 -3.89 17.59
CA TYR A 3 -27.50 -3.83 16.12
C TYR A 3 -26.40 -4.69 15.48
N ARG A 4 -26.70 -5.23 14.31
CA ARG A 4 -25.76 -6.01 13.51
C ARG A 4 -24.71 -5.11 12.90
N ARG A 5 -23.43 -5.43 13.08
CA ARG A 5 -22.31 -4.69 12.50
C ARG A 5 -21.66 -5.49 11.38
N LEU A 6 -21.76 -5.00 10.15
CA LEU A 6 -21.08 -5.58 9.00
C LEU A 6 -19.54 -5.41 9.08
N PRO A 7 -18.78 -6.36 8.52
CA PRO A 7 -17.34 -6.27 8.44
C PRO A 7 -16.91 -5.03 7.64
N ASN A 8 -15.97 -4.24 8.16
CA ASN A 8 -15.45 -3.03 7.51
C ASN A 8 -13.99 -3.17 7.01
N THR A 9 -13.32 -4.28 7.33
CA THR A 9 -11.96 -4.58 6.87
C THR A 9 -11.93 -5.85 6.02
N ASP A 10 -10.97 -5.95 5.09
CA ASP A 10 -10.83 -7.13 4.24
C ASP A 10 -10.56 -8.40 5.04
N SER A 11 -9.83 -8.29 6.15
CA SER A 11 -9.58 -9.40 7.08
C SER A 11 -10.86 -9.85 7.79
N SER A 12 -11.73 -8.93 8.22
CA SER A 12 -13.01 -9.29 8.85
C SER A 12 -14.02 -9.86 7.85
N ARG A 13 -14.02 -9.37 6.59
CA ARG A 13 -14.78 -9.97 5.49
C ARG A 13 -14.34 -11.40 5.23
N LEU A 14 -13.02 -11.62 5.12
CA LEU A 14 -12.44 -12.95 4.94
C LEU A 14 -12.85 -13.90 6.07
N LYS A 15 -12.78 -13.44 7.31
CA LYS A 15 -13.18 -14.23 8.47
C LYS A 15 -14.66 -14.63 8.40
N ALA A 16 -15.55 -13.69 8.08
CA ALA A 16 -16.99 -13.97 7.95
C ALA A 16 -17.29 -15.02 6.85
N ILE A 17 -16.66 -14.86 5.67
CA ILE A 17 -16.82 -15.80 4.55
C ILE A 17 -16.26 -17.19 4.90
N LYS A 18 -15.12 -17.27 5.58
CA LYS A 18 -14.54 -18.54 6.06
C LYS A 18 -15.44 -19.26 7.05
N ILE A 19 -16.04 -18.54 7.97
CA ILE A 19 -17.00 -19.13 8.92
C ILE A 19 -18.20 -19.72 8.18
N ALA A 20 -18.79 -18.96 7.24
CA ALA A 20 -19.89 -19.44 6.42
C ALA A 20 -19.49 -20.68 5.60
N TYR A 21 -18.30 -20.68 5.00
CA TYR A 21 -17.77 -21.83 4.26
C TYR A 21 -17.62 -23.08 5.16
N THR A 22 -17.02 -22.92 6.34
CA THR A 22 -16.77 -24.01 7.28
C THR A 22 -18.09 -24.59 7.80
N LYS A 23 -19.05 -23.74 8.20
CA LYS A 23 -20.38 -24.16 8.62
C LYS A 23 -21.14 -24.89 7.50
N GLY A 24 -21.10 -24.33 6.26
CA GLY A 24 -21.75 -24.95 5.11
C GLY A 24 -21.17 -26.31 4.70
N LYS A 25 -19.92 -26.62 5.07
CA LYS A 25 -19.33 -27.95 4.88
C LYS A 25 -19.62 -28.93 6.03
N ALA A 26 -19.77 -28.43 7.23
CA ALA A 26 -19.92 -29.24 8.43
C ALA A 26 -21.38 -29.68 8.68
N ILE A 27 -22.35 -28.90 8.19
CA ILE A 27 -23.78 -29.08 8.48
C ILE A 27 -24.47 -29.65 7.25
N ILE A 28 -25.37 -30.61 7.44
CA ILE A 28 -26.18 -31.18 6.34
C ILE A 28 -27.10 -30.10 5.75
N PRO A 29 -27.38 -30.13 4.42
CA PRO A 29 -28.09 -29.06 3.72
C PRO A 29 -29.46 -28.69 4.31
N MET A 30 -30.17 -29.65 4.93
CA MET A 30 -31.48 -29.42 5.53
C MET A 30 -31.44 -28.66 6.88
N GLU A 31 -30.32 -28.70 7.58
CA GLU A 31 -30.12 -28.05 8.89
C GLU A 31 -29.27 -26.76 8.76
N LEU A 32 -28.78 -26.47 7.56
CA LEU A 32 -27.96 -25.28 7.32
C LEU A 32 -28.83 -24.02 7.40
N ALA A 33 -28.43 -23.08 8.24
CA ALA A 33 -29.19 -21.85 8.48
C ALA A 33 -29.15 -20.82 7.32
N PHE A 34 -28.56 -21.15 6.19
CA PHE A 34 -28.60 -20.32 4.97
C PHE A 34 -28.72 -21.19 3.71
N LYS A 35 -29.18 -20.59 2.63
CA LYS A 35 -29.52 -21.28 1.39
C LYS A 35 -28.34 -21.97 0.73
N GLN A 36 -28.57 -23.11 0.09
CA GLN A 36 -27.57 -23.85 -0.67
C GLN A 36 -26.98 -23.04 -1.83
N SER A 37 -27.79 -22.16 -2.45
CA SER A 37 -27.30 -21.25 -3.49
C SER A 37 -26.29 -20.23 -2.93
N THR A 38 -26.54 -19.75 -1.72
CA THR A 38 -25.61 -18.86 -1.00
C THR A 38 -24.31 -19.61 -0.66
N LEU A 39 -24.40 -20.89 -0.25
CA LEU A 39 -23.21 -21.72 -0.02
C LEU A 39 -22.36 -21.89 -1.28
N GLN A 40 -22.98 -22.16 -2.43
CA GLN A 40 -22.27 -22.28 -3.70
C GLN A 40 -21.54 -20.98 -4.08
N ARG A 41 -22.17 -19.82 -3.84
CA ARG A 41 -21.51 -18.51 -4.02
C ARG A 41 -20.32 -18.35 -3.08
N VAL A 42 -20.45 -18.69 -1.80
CA VAL A 42 -19.34 -18.68 -0.82
C VAL A 42 -18.19 -19.57 -1.30
N GLN A 43 -18.49 -20.80 -1.73
CA GLN A 43 -17.49 -21.78 -2.20
C GLN A 43 -16.70 -21.29 -3.44
N SER A 44 -17.39 -20.66 -4.39
CA SER A 44 -16.77 -20.15 -5.61
C SER A 44 -16.00 -18.84 -5.38
N PHE A 45 -16.46 -18.02 -4.42
CA PHE A 45 -15.88 -16.69 -4.14
C PHE A 45 -14.66 -16.76 -3.22
N LEU A 46 -14.69 -17.59 -2.19
CA LEU A 46 -13.63 -17.63 -1.16
C LEU A 46 -12.21 -17.78 -1.73
N PRO A 47 -11.93 -18.71 -2.67
CA PRO A 47 -10.58 -18.85 -3.25
C PRO A 47 -10.13 -17.59 -4.01
N LYS A 48 -11.05 -16.91 -4.70
CA LYS A 48 -10.77 -15.67 -5.42
C LYS A 48 -10.42 -14.55 -4.44
N TRP A 49 -11.20 -14.44 -3.36
CA TRP A 49 -11.00 -13.44 -2.33
C TRP A 49 -9.67 -13.62 -1.59
N GLU A 50 -9.32 -14.85 -1.21
CA GLU A 50 -8.04 -15.18 -0.59
C GLU A 50 -6.85 -14.84 -1.48
N LYS A 51 -6.93 -15.18 -2.76
CA LYS A 51 -5.89 -14.89 -3.76
C LYS A 51 -5.64 -13.39 -3.88
N VAL A 52 -6.70 -12.59 -4.03
CA VAL A 52 -6.55 -11.15 -4.23
C VAL A 52 -6.04 -10.44 -2.98
N ILE A 53 -6.47 -10.86 -1.77
CA ILE A 53 -5.91 -10.35 -0.52
C ILE A 53 -4.41 -10.67 -0.42
N ALA A 54 -4.00 -11.90 -0.72
CA ALA A 54 -2.60 -12.31 -0.68
C ALA A 54 -1.76 -11.54 -1.69
N GLU A 55 -2.25 -11.36 -2.91
CA GLU A 55 -1.59 -10.59 -3.97
C GLU A 55 -1.41 -9.12 -3.57
N HIS A 56 -2.46 -8.47 -3.05
CA HIS A 56 -2.37 -7.10 -2.55
C HIS A 56 -1.35 -6.96 -1.42
N LYS A 57 -1.34 -7.87 -0.46
CA LYS A 57 -0.38 -7.88 0.63
C LYS A 57 1.06 -8.02 0.11
N THR A 58 1.30 -8.97 -0.79
CA THR A 58 2.62 -9.22 -1.37
C THR A 58 3.12 -8.02 -2.18
N THR A 59 2.29 -7.44 -3.04
CA THR A 59 2.67 -6.26 -3.84
C THR A 59 2.99 -5.05 -2.97
N TYR A 60 2.24 -4.85 -1.88
CA TYR A 60 2.52 -3.80 -0.90
C TYR A 60 3.86 -4.01 -0.18
N GLU A 61 4.12 -5.21 0.32
CA GLU A 61 5.36 -5.56 1.03
C GLU A 61 6.59 -5.37 0.14
N ILE A 62 6.51 -5.81 -1.13
CA ILE A 62 7.59 -5.63 -2.11
C ILE A 62 7.84 -4.14 -2.37
N GLN A 63 6.78 -3.35 -2.57
CA GLN A 63 6.89 -1.90 -2.80
C GLN A 63 7.54 -1.19 -1.61
N VAL A 64 7.11 -1.50 -0.39
CA VAL A 64 7.67 -0.90 0.84
C VAL A 64 9.14 -1.27 1.03
N LYS A 65 9.49 -2.54 0.82
CA LYS A 65 10.88 -3.02 0.91
C LYS A 65 11.77 -2.28 -0.10
N ASN A 66 11.33 -2.21 -1.35
CA ASN A 66 12.09 -1.55 -2.41
C ASN A 66 12.23 -0.04 -2.19
N ASN A 67 11.23 0.61 -1.60
CA ASN A 67 11.27 2.06 -1.36
C ASN A 67 12.47 2.49 -0.52
N LYS A 68 12.92 1.68 0.42
CA LYS A 68 14.11 1.96 1.25
C LYS A 68 15.39 2.03 0.40
N GLU A 69 15.56 1.08 -0.52
CA GLU A 69 16.72 1.03 -1.41
C GLU A 69 16.66 2.16 -2.46
N TYR A 70 15.48 2.42 -3.00
CA TYR A 70 15.25 3.56 -3.89
C TYR A 70 15.66 4.89 -3.23
N LEU A 71 15.22 5.15 -2.00
CA LEU A 71 15.56 6.38 -1.29
C LEU A 71 17.06 6.52 -1.03
N LYS A 72 17.79 5.43 -0.79
CA LYS A 72 19.27 5.46 -0.68
C LYS A 72 19.91 5.89 -1.99
N LYS A 73 19.47 5.31 -3.12
CA LYS A 73 19.98 5.63 -4.44
C LYS A 73 19.67 7.08 -4.83
N PHE A 74 18.44 7.55 -4.54
CA PHE A 74 18.05 8.96 -4.72
C PHE A 74 18.98 9.92 -3.97
N LYS A 75 19.16 9.70 -2.66
CA LYS A 75 20.02 10.54 -1.81
C LYS A 75 21.47 10.54 -2.31
N LYS A 76 21.95 9.39 -2.76
CA LYS A 76 23.32 9.25 -3.25
C LYS A 76 23.52 9.98 -4.57
N ALA A 77 22.59 9.85 -5.53
CA ALA A 77 22.63 10.62 -6.77
C ALA A 77 22.58 12.13 -6.52
N LYS A 78 21.66 12.58 -5.65
CA LYS A 78 21.57 13.98 -5.22
C LYS A 78 22.89 14.49 -4.65
N LEU A 79 23.52 13.71 -3.77
CA LEU A 79 24.83 14.06 -3.17
C LEU A 79 25.90 14.27 -4.24
N TYR A 80 26.04 13.32 -5.18
CA TYR A 80 27.10 13.39 -6.19
C TYR A 80 26.86 14.50 -7.21
N ILE A 81 25.61 14.74 -7.62
CA ILE A 81 25.25 15.84 -8.53
C ILE A 81 25.50 17.19 -7.85
N SER A 82 25.02 17.38 -6.63
CA SER A 82 25.24 18.64 -5.89
C SER A 82 26.73 18.89 -5.61
N HIS A 83 27.49 17.84 -5.25
CA HIS A 83 28.91 17.93 -5.00
C HIS A 83 29.68 18.30 -6.27
N PHE A 84 29.32 17.69 -7.43
CA PHE A 84 29.94 18.05 -8.70
C PHE A 84 29.76 19.56 -9.01
N ILE A 85 28.56 20.09 -8.87
CA ILE A 85 28.27 21.52 -9.09
C ILE A 85 29.05 22.38 -8.10
N GLN A 86 29.16 21.99 -6.83
CA GLN A 86 29.99 22.72 -5.85
C GLN A 86 31.46 22.76 -6.24
N VAL A 87 32.00 21.64 -6.71
CA VAL A 87 33.40 21.58 -7.14
C VAL A 87 33.65 22.48 -8.37
N VAL A 88 32.73 22.51 -9.33
CA VAL A 88 32.79 23.46 -10.45
C VAL A 88 32.81 24.90 -9.93
N ASN A 89 31.88 25.25 -9.02
CA ASN A 89 31.81 26.59 -8.45
C ASN A 89 33.09 26.95 -7.70
N MET A 90 33.65 26.04 -6.91
CA MET A 90 34.90 26.27 -6.19
C MET A 90 36.11 26.42 -7.10
N ALA A 91 36.17 25.68 -8.21
CA ALA A 91 37.23 25.83 -9.22
C ALA A 91 37.18 27.21 -9.92
N ILE A 92 35.95 27.73 -10.13
CA ILE A 92 35.79 29.11 -10.65
C ILE A 92 36.26 30.15 -9.63
N VAL A 93 35.87 29.98 -8.35
CA VAL A 93 36.31 30.91 -7.28
C VAL A 93 37.83 30.91 -7.11
N ARG A 94 38.51 29.77 -7.30
CA ARG A 94 39.98 29.68 -7.26
C ARG A 94 40.66 30.20 -8.53
N GLY A 95 39.93 30.59 -9.55
CA GLY A 95 40.48 31.05 -10.83
C GLY A 95 40.98 29.93 -11.74
N GLU A 96 40.70 28.67 -11.44
CA GLU A 96 41.08 27.50 -12.24
C GLU A 96 40.19 27.34 -13.47
N LEU A 97 38.95 27.82 -13.40
CA LEU A 97 37.98 27.80 -14.48
C LEU A 97 37.33 29.17 -14.68
N GLN A 98 36.98 29.48 -15.92
CA GLN A 98 36.25 30.70 -16.26
C GLN A 98 34.75 30.58 -15.83
N PRO A 99 34.07 31.65 -15.42
CA PRO A 99 32.65 31.66 -15.09
C PRO A 99 31.76 31.12 -16.20
N SER A 100 32.08 31.33 -17.46
CA SER A 100 31.37 30.84 -18.65
C SER A 100 31.25 29.31 -18.72
N VAL A 101 32.10 28.58 -17.97
CA VAL A 101 32.01 27.12 -17.86
C VAL A 101 30.67 26.65 -17.29
N ARG A 102 29.99 27.47 -16.49
CA ARG A 102 28.65 27.19 -15.96
C ARG A 102 27.61 26.98 -17.05
N GLY A 103 27.73 27.69 -18.18
CA GLY A 103 26.85 27.57 -19.33
C GLY A 103 26.78 26.15 -19.90
N PHE A 104 27.88 25.38 -19.87
CA PHE A 104 27.88 23.97 -20.28
C PHE A 104 26.88 23.11 -19.48
N TYR A 105 26.67 23.43 -18.22
CA TYR A 105 25.80 22.70 -17.32
C TYR A 105 24.39 23.30 -17.21
N GLY A 106 24.11 24.39 -17.96
CA GLY A 106 22.87 25.15 -17.86
C GLY A 106 22.70 25.87 -16.51
N LEU A 107 23.83 26.21 -15.88
CA LEU A 107 23.88 27.03 -14.67
C LEU A 107 24.07 28.50 -15.08
N ASP A 108 23.50 29.40 -14.28
CA ASP A 108 23.67 30.84 -14.45
C ASP A 108 25.12 31.22 -14.15
N GLU A 109 25.74 32.07 -15.04
CA GLU A 109 27.13 32.50 -14.91
C GLU A 109 27.36 33.34 -13.66
N ASP A 110 26.39 34.14 -13.27
CA ASP A 110 26.51 35.10 -12.17
C ASP A 110 26.05 34.48 -10.81
N PHE A 111 25.45 33.31 -10.83
CA PHE A 111 24.82 32.72 -9.64
C PHE A 111 25.52 31.44 -9.18
N THR A 112 26.11 31.48 -7.97
CA THR A 112 26.77 30.33 -7.35
C THR A 112 25.80 29.39 -6.59
N ARG A 113 24.51 29.69 -6.57
CA ARG A 113 23.51 28.90 -5.83
C ARG A 113 23.33 27.53 -6.50
N LEU A 114 23.24 26.50 -5.65
CA LEU A 114 22.90 25.15 -6.10
C LEU A 114 21.45 25.10 -6.59
N PRO A 115 21.17 24.36 -7.67
CA PRO A 115 19.81 24.11 -8.10
C PRO A 115 19.05 23.28 -7.05
N ILE A 116 17.74 23.39 -7.09
CA ILE A 116 16.87 22.57 -6.26
C ILE A 116 16.90 21.13 -6.80
N LEU A 117 17.16 20.16 -5.92
CA LEU A 117 17.27 18.72 -6.23
C LEU A 117 16.40 17.91 -5.26
N ASN A 118 15.17 18.35 -5.01
CA ASN A 118 14.30 17.74 -4.00
C ASN A 118 13.33 16.73 -4.58
N THR A 119 13.01 16.84 -5.87
CA THR A 119 12.10 15.93 -6.57
C THR A 119 12.86 15.04 -7.55
N GLU A 120 12.24 13.93 -7.92
CA GLU A 120 12.78 13.00 -8.92
C GLU A 120 12.97 13.68 -10.28
N SER A 121 12.03 14.55 -10.65
CA SER A 121 12.05 15.29 -11.92
C SER A 121 13.25 16.23 -12.00
N GLU A 122 13.46 17.03 -10.95
CA GLU A 122 14.60 17.93 -10.84
C GLU A 122 15.92 17.17 -10.87
N LEU A 123 15.99 16.05 -10.13
CA LEU A 123 17.23 15.24 -10.08
C LEU A 123 17.54 14.58 -11.42
N MET A 124 16.53 14.12 -12.17
CA MET A 124 16.72 13.59 -13.53
C MET A 124 17.16 14.67 -14.50
N GLU A 125 16.55 15.84 -14.46
CA GLU A 125 16.88 16.96 -15.35
C GLU A 125 18.32 17.45 -15.11
N TRP A 126 18.65 17.76 -13.86
CA TRP A 126 19.97 18.27 -13.50
C TRP A 126 21.06 17.22 -13.67
N GLY A 127 20.80 15.96 -13.33
CA GLY A 127 21.76 14.89 -13.57
C GLY A 127 22.12 14.74 -15.05
N LYS A 128 21.12 14.82 -15.92
CA LYS A 128 21.34 14.81 -17.36
C LYS A 128 22.13 16.03 -17.84
N LYS A 129 21.72 17.26 -17.44
CA LYS A 129 22.44 18.50 -17.80
C LYS A 129 23.93 18.45 -17.41
N ILE A 130 24.25 17.97 -16.22
CA ILE A 130 25.61 17.85 -15.72
C ILE A 130 26.41 16.85 -16.55
N ILE A 131 25.85 15.68 -16.85
CA ILE A 131 26.55 14.64 -17.62
C ILE A 131 26.77 15.08 -19.06
N ASP A 132 25.76 15.65 -19.70
CA ASP A 132 25.83 16.13 -21.07
C ASP A 132 26.81 17.33 -21.18
N GLY A 133 26.75 18.25 -20.20
CA GLY A 133 27.62 19.42 -20.14
C GLY A 133 29.09 19.04 -20.00
N GLU A 134 29.43 18.10 -19.11
CA GLU A 134 30.85 17.66 -18.97
C GLU A 134 31.32 16.88 -20.20
N THR A 135 30.41 16.14 -20.85
CA THR A 135 30.71 15.48 -22.12
C THR A 135 31.04 16.51 -23.20
N SER A 136 30.24 17.58 -23.30
CA SER A 136 30.48 18.68 -24.24
C SER A 136 31.80 19.40 -23.98
N ARG A 137 32.16 19.63 -22.72
CA ARG A 137 33.47 20.22 -22.34
C ARG A 137 34.65 19.35 -22.79
N LYS A 138 34.55 18.03 -22.59
CA LYS A 138 35.59 17.08 -23.02
C LYS A 138 35.77 17.07 -24.53
N ILE A 139 34.69 17.12 -25.29
CA ILE A 139 34.73 17.20 -26.75
C ILE A 139 35.48 18.46 -27.22
N GLN A 140 35.35 19.57 -26.48
CA GLN A 140 36.08 20.82 -26.76
C GLN A 140 37.55 20.82 -26.26
N GLY A 141 38.03 19.69 -25.73
CA GLY A 141 39.40 19.56 -25.23
C GLY A 141 39.67 20.25 -23.88
N LEU A 142 38.62 20.64 -23.16
CA LEU A 142 38.75 21.28 -21.85
C LEU A 142 39.05 20.25 -20.75
N THR A 143 39.81 20.66 -19.72
CA THR A 143 40.20 19.80 -18.60
C THR A 143 39.00 19.33 -17.84
N SER A 144 38.91 18.00 -17.63
CA SER A 144 37.79 17.37 -16.88
C SER A 144 37.84 17.70 -15.39
N ILE A 145 36.66 17.79 -14.76
CA ILE A 145 36.55 17.83 -13.31
C ILE A 145 36.93 16.46 -12.74
N THR A 146 37.81 16.46 -11.73
CA THR A 146 38.43 15.22 -11.24
C THR A 146 37.78 14.63 -9.97
N ASN A 147 37.26 15.47 -9.07
CA ASN A 147 36.73 14.99 -7.77
C ASN A 147 35.45 15.74 -7.37
N PRO A 148 34.24 15.12 -7.56
CA PRO A 148 34.02 13.81 -8.17
C PRO A 148 34.19 13.87 -9.69
N ASN A 149 34.72 12.80 -10.29
CA ASN A 149 34.73 12.72 -11.75
C ASN A 149 33.31 12.42 -12.28
N ILE A 150 33.05 12.83 -13.52
CA ILE A 150 31.73 12.69 -14.13
C ILE A 150 31.32 11.22 -14.30
N ALA A 151 32.24 10.28 -14.46
CA ALA A 151 31.94 8.87 -14.58
C ALA A 151 31.28 8.34 -13.27
N LEU A 152 31.78 8.78 -12.12
CA LEU A 152 31.21 8.42 -10.82
C LEU A 152 29.83 9.06 -10.61
N VAL A 153 29.64 10.31 -11.00
CA VAL A 153 28.34 10.99 -10.98
C VAL A 153 27.35 10.24 -11.84
N LYS A 154 27.75 9.85 -13.07
CA LYS A 154 26.92 9.09 -14.01
C LYS A 154 26.49 7.75 -13.43
N VAL A 155 27.41 6.98 -12.82
CA VAL A 155 27.07 5.70 -12.18
C VAL A 155 25.96 5.87 -11.12
N HIS A 156 26.06 6.90 -10.27
CA HIS A 156 25.04 7.12 -9.24
C HIS A 156 23.73 7.66 -9.82
N TYR A 157 23.80 8.46 -10.86
CA TYR A 157 22.64 8.94 -11.60
C TYR A 157 21.91 7.78 -12.30
N ASP A 158 22.61 6.94 -13.04
CA ASP A 158 22.02 5.80 -13.76
C ASP A 158 21.38 4.80 -12.77
N ASN A 159 22.05 4.51 -11.66
CA ASN A 159 21.51 3.68 -10.58
C ASN A 159 20.21 4.26 -9.98
N PHE A 160 20.12 5.58 -9.85
CA PHE A 160 18.91 6.24 -9.40
C PHE A 160 17.80 6.13 -10.45
N VAL A 161 18.08 6.43 -11.72
CA VAL A 161 17.08 6.36 -12.82
C VAL A 161 16.50 4.96 -12.95
N GLU A 162 17.34 3.93 -12.87
CA GLU A 162 16.91 2.54 -12.88
C GLU A 162 15.99 2.23 -11.69
N ALA A 163 16.41 2.59 -10.48
CA ALA A 163 15.64 2.38 -9.27
C ALA A 163 14.30 3.14 -9.28
N PHE A 164 14.28 4.35 -9.84
CA PHE A 164 13.06 5.13 -10.03
C PHE A 164 12.07 4.42 -10.96
N LYS A 165 12.52 3.95 -12.11
CA LYS A 165 11.68 3.19 -13.07
C LYS A 165 11.10 1.94 -12.41
N PHE A 166 11.94 1.21 -11.68
CA PHE A 166 11.52 0.01 -10.96
C PHE A 166 10.49 0.33 -9.86
N GLN A 167 10.73 1.37 -9.06
CA GLN A 167 9.78 1.82 -8.03
C GLN A 167 8.43 2.23 -8.64
N LYS A 168 8.42 2.93 -9.78
CA LYS A 168 7.18 3.29 -10.50
C LYS A 168 6.42 2.05 -11.00
N MET A 169 7.13 1.03 -11.47
CA MET A 169 6.52 -0.24 -11.85
C MET A 169 5.86 -0.94 -10.64
N LEU A 170 6.53 -0.99 -9.50
CA LEU A 170 5.98 -1.58 -8.28
C LEU A 170 4.75 -0.80 -7.77
N GLN A 171 4.78 0.53 -7.81
CA GLN A 171 3.63 1.36 -7.47
C GLN A 171 2.43 1.06 -8.39
N LYS A 172 2.67 0.91 -9.69
CA LYS A 172 1.63 0.55 -10.65
C LYS A 172 1.03 -0.83 -10.36
N ASN A 173 1.88 -1.82 -10.06
CA ASN A 173 1.43 -3.18 -9.74
C ASN A 173 0.60 -3.21 -8.45
N HIS A 174 1.05 -2.50 -7.41
CA HIS A 174 0.29 -2.35 -6.17
C HIS A 174 -1.06 -1.64 -6.42
N GLY A 175 -1.07 -0.56 -7.22
CA GLY A 175 -2.31 0.13 -7.59
C GLY A 175 -3.31 -0.80 -8.28
N ARG A 176 -2.85 -1.65 -9.23
CA ARG A 176 -3.72 -2.64 -9.88
C ARG A 176 -4.27 -3.67 -8.90
N SER A 177 -3.43 -4.20 -8.00
CA SER A 177 -3.89 -5.16 -6.99
C SER A 177 -4.91 -4.55 -6.03
N LEU A 178 -4.76 -3.27 -5.67
CA LEU A 178 -5.73 -2.54 -4.87
C LEU A 178 -7.06 -2.34 -5.61
N THR A 179 -7.03 -2.02 -6.90
CA THR A 179 -8.25 -1.90 -7.72
C THR A 179 -8.99 -3.24 -7.76
N ASN A 180 -8.30 -4.35 -8.10
CA ASN A 180 -8.89 -5.69 -8.12
C ASN A 180 -9.52 -6.05 -6.77
N LEU A 181 -8.85 -5.73 -5.66
CA LEU A 181 -9.37 -5.97 -4.31
C LEU A 181 -10.62 -5.12 -4.04
N SER A 182 -10.62 -3.85 -4.46
CA SER A 182 -11.75 -2.94 -4.22
C SER A 182 -13.01 -3.35 -4.99
N GLU A 183 -12.86 -3.87 -6.20
CA GLU A 183 -13.97 -4.38 -7.02
C GLU A 183 -14.65 -5.59 -6.35
N LEU A 184 -13.86 -6.49 -5.75
CA LEU A 184 -14.40 -7.67 -5.07
C LEU A 184 -15.01 -7.38 -3.68
N ARG A 185 -14.78 -6.20 -3.10
CA ARG A 185 -15.39 -5.85 -1.79
C ARG A 185 -16.90 -5.81 -1.83
N ALA A 186 -17.47 -5.29 -2.90
CA ALA A 186 -18.92 -5.24 -3.07
C ALA A 186 -19.54 -6.65 -3.10
N ASP A 187 -18.90 -7.58 -3.84
CA ASP A 187 -19.34 -8.98 -3.90
C ASP A 187 -19.18 -9.67 -2.54
N ALA A 188 -18.10 -9.41 -1.81
CA ALA A 188 -17.88 -9.94 -0.48
C ALA A 188 -18.95 -9.47 0.51
N ASP A 189 -19.27 -8.16 0.48
CA ASP A 189 -20.30 -7.57 1.35
C ASP A 189 -21.70 -8.12 1.02
N ASP A 190 -22.03 -8.30 -0.27
CA ASP A 190 -23.29 -8.90 -0.70
C ASP A 190 -23.42 -10.37 -0.25
N ILE A 191 -22.38 -11.17 -0.42
CA ILE A 191 -22.35 -12.56 0.03
C ILE A 191 -22.54 -12.63 1.55
N ILE A 192 -21.82 -11.83 2.32
CA ILE A 192 -21.92 -11.79 3.79
C ILE A 192 -23.33 -11.37 4.21
N LEU A 193 -23.88 -10.35 3.56
CA LEU A 193 -25.21 -9.85 3.85
C LEU A 193 -26.27 -10.93 3.60
N ASN A 194 -26.18 -11.66 2.48
CA ASN A 194 -27.10 -12.75 2.15
C ASN A 194 -27.01 -13.90 3.17
N VAL A 195 -25.78 -14.34 3.53
CA VAL A 195 -25.60 -15.35 4.59
C VAL A 195 -26.22 -14.89 5.90
N TRP A 196 -25.96 -13.67 6.32
CA TRP A 196 -26.43 -13.16 7.60
C TRP A 196 -27.94 -12.96 7.65
N ASN A 197 -28.54 -12.52 6.54
CA ASN A 197 -30.00 -12.39 6.43
C ASN A 197 -30.68 -13.77 6.46
N ASP A 198 -30.16 -14.75 5.70
CA ASP A 198 -30.71 -16.11 5.72
C ASP A 198 -30.63 -16.74 7.13
N VAL A 199 -29.50 -16.53 7.85
CA VAL A 199 -29.31 -17.04 9.22
C VAL A 199 -30.27 -16.39 10.20
N GLU A 200 -30.47 -15.06 10.15
CA GLU A 200 -31.42 -14.38 11.02
C GLU A 200 -32.87 -14.79 10.72
N GLU A 201 -33.21 -15.04 9.47
CA GLU A 201 -34.54 -15.55 9.06
C GLU A 201 -34.75 -16.99 9.53
N PHE A 202 -33.73 -17.85 9.43
CA PHE A 202 -33.83 -19.25 9.88
C PHE A 202 -34.11 -19.35 11.38
N TYR A 203 -33.51 -18.48 12.18
CA TYR A 203 -33.72 -18.48 13.65
C TYR A 203 -34.76 -17.47 14.14
N LYS A 204 -35.64 -16.95 13.25
CA LYS A 204 -36.58 -15.88 13.61
C LYS A 204 -37.58 -16.25 14.73
N GLU A 205 -37.94 -17.53 14.83
CA GLU A 205 -38.90 -18.03 15.83
C GLU A 205 -38.27 -18.21 17.23
N LEU A 206 -36.94 -18.14 17.35
CA LEU A 206 -36.27 -18.29 18.63
C LEU A 206 -36.30 -16.98 19.44
N PRO A 207 -36.24 -17.05 20.78
CA PRO A 207 -36.01 -15.89 21.62
C PRO A 207 -34.77 -15.10 21.18
N GLU A 208 -34.85 -13.80 21.27
CA GLU A 208 -33.84 -12.89 20.71
C GLU A 208 -32.41 -13.17 21.19
N ASP A 209 -32.22 -13.60 22.43
CA ASP A 209 -30.89 -13.89 22.99
C ASP A 209 -30.31 -15.18 22.39
N ILE A 210 -31.13 -16.23 22.29
CA ILE A 210 -30.77 -17.53 21.71
C ILE A 210 -30.50 -17.35 20.19
N LYS A 211 -31.38 -16.60 19.52
CA LYS A 211 -31.21 -16.25 18.09
C LYS A 211 -29.83 -15.61 17.83
N ARG A 212 -29.44 -14.62 18.64
CA ARG A 212 -28.16 -13.95 18.50
C ARG A 212 -26.99 -14.88 18.79
N GLU A 213 -27.07 -15.70 19.79
CA GLU A 213 -26.05 -16.70 20.11
C GLU A 213 -25.84 -17.66 18.95
N LYS A 214 -26.92 -18.23 18.40
CA LYS A 214 -26.86 -19.09 17.21
C LYS A 214 -26.33 -18.36 15.98
N ALA A 215 -26.75 -17.12 15.74
CA ALA A 215 -26.29 -16.33 14.62
C ALA A 215 -24.76 -15.99 14.71
N GLN A 216 -24.25 -15.75 15.91
CA GLN A 216 -22.83 -15.53 16.12
C GLN A 216 -21.98 -16.74 15.70
N GLU A 217 -22.48 -17.94 15.79
CA GLU A 217 -21.79 -19.15 15.30
C GLU A 217 -21.54 -19.10 13.79
N TYR A 218 -22.35 -18.35 13.04
CA TYR A 218 -22.19 -18.08 11.60
C TYR A 218 -21.40 -16.80 11.30
N GLY A 219 -20.78 -16.20 12.31
CA GLY A 219 -19.91 -15.04 12.17
C GLY A 219 -20.62 -13.70 12.22
N LEU A 220 -21.91 -13.66 12.56
CA LEU A 220 -22.61 -12.40 12.78
C LEU A 220 -22.03 -11.68 14.01
N VAL A 221 -21.90 -10.36 13.88
CA VAL A 221 -21.38 -9.50 14.96
C VAL A 221 -22.48 -8.55 15.41
N TYR A 222 -22.86 -8.64 16.68
CA TYR A 222 -23.79 -7.72 17.31
C TYR A 222 -23.05 -6.75 18.23
N VAL A 223 -23.40 -5.47 18.13
CA VAL A 223 -22.83 -4.41 18.97
C VAL A 223 -23.92 -3.92 19.91
N TYR A 224 -23.61 -3.98 21.20
CA TYR A 224 -24.48 -3.52 22.27
C TYR A 224 -24.15 -2.06 22.62
N ARG A 225 -25.18 -1.23 22.84
CA ARG A 225 -24.99 0.12 23.35
C ARG A 225 -24.62 0.08 24.83
N LYS A 226 -23.94 1.11 25.31
CA LYS A 226 -23.50 1.17 26.74
C LYS A 226 -24.63 0.90 27.74
N ASN A 227 -25.83 1.40 27.47
CA ASN A 227 -27.03 1.22 28.31
C ASN A 227 -27.60 -0.21 28.30
N GLU A 228 -27.18 -1.04 27.35
CA GLU A 228 -27.66 -2.44 27.19
C GLU A 228 -26.71 -3.42 27.90
N ILE A 229 -25.41 -3.10 27.92
CA ILE A 229 -24.39 -3.92 28.61
C ILE A 229 -24.69 -4.01 30.10
N GLY A 230 -25.11 -2.92 30.71
CA GLY A 230 -25.49 -2.87 32.12
C GLY A 230 -26.72 -3.74 32.48
N ARG A 231 -27.68 -3.88 31.56
CA ARG A 231 -28.86 -4.76 31.76
C ARG A 231 -28.48 -6.24 31.66
N ILE A 232 -27.66 -6.62 30.72
CA ILE A 232 -27.22 -8.02 30.54
C ILE A 232 -26.42 -8.52 31.74
N SER A 233 -25.59 -7.70 32.33
CA SER A 233 -24.86 -8.05 33.57
C SER A 233 -25.77 -8.23 34.77
N LEU A 234 -26.83 -7.43 34.86
CA LEU A 234 -27.83 -7.55 35.95
C LEU A 234 -28.63 -8.84 35.81
N PHE A 235 -29.04 -9.27 34.62
CA PHE A 235 -29.76 -10.51 34.40
C PHE A 235 -28.87 -11.74 34.64
N ARG A 236 -27.61 -11.76 34.21
CA ARG A 236 -26.67 -12.86 34.49
C ARG A 236 -26.37 -13.02 35.98
N ASN A 237 -26.35 -11.94 36.76
CA ASN A 237 -26.13 -12.00 38.21
C ASN A 237 -27.40 -12.46 38.95
N ALA A 238 -28.59 -12.16 38.44
CA ALA A 238 -29.87 -12.65 39.02
C ALA A 238 -30.06 -14.17 38.85
N ASP A 239 -29.58 -14.76 37.73
CA ASP A 239 -29.67 -16.22 37.49
C ASP A 239 -28.65 -17.03 38.33
N ILE A 240 -27.65 -16.39 38.95
CA ILE A 240 -26.65 -17.03 39.82
C ILE A 240 -27.14 -17.06 41.28
N GLU A 241 -28.07 -16.18 41.68
CA GLU A 241 -28.62 -16.12 43.06
C GLU A 241 -29.84 -17.05 43.28
N ILE A 242 -30.32 -17.79 42.27
CA ILE A 242 -31.51 -18.67 42.35
C ILE A 242 -31.15 -20.18 42.30
N ASN A 243 -29.88 -20.57 42.38
CA ASN A 243 -29.48 -21.98 42.47
C ASN A 243 -28.64 -22.25 43.70
#